data_72fa4f19b98269da74c140cc8c2d1ba0
#
_entry.id   72fa4f19b98269da74c140cc8c2d1ba0
#
_cell.length_a   1.000
_cell.length_b   1.000
_cell.length_c   1.000
_cell.angle_alpha   90.00
_cell.angle_beta   90.00
_cell.angle_gamma   90.00
#
_symmetry.space_group_name_H-M   'P 1'
#
loop_
_entity.id
_entity.type
_entity.pdbx_description
1 polymer ?
#
loop_
_entity_poly.entity_id
_entity_poly.type
_entity_poly.pdbx_seq_one_letter_code
_entity_poly.pdbx_strand_id
1 'polypeptide(L)'
;MRAAAQERPDVARKRQRWRVWQRYMDPSRFVFLDETGITTKMTRLYGRSPRGERLLGTVPHGHWRMTTFLAGLRQSGVVAPLVLDGAMTGAAFRAYVEQALAPTLQPGDVVVMDNLAAHKVAGIEEAIAAVGASVLYLPPYSPDLNPIEQFIAKLKALLRKAAARTKETLWAAVGEALEYCTQAECRNFLANSGYDPA
;
A
#
# COMPACT_ATOMS: atom_id res chain seq x y z
N MET A 1 -10.82 -4.11 -13.92
CA MET A 1 -12.05 -4.83 -13.46
C MET A 1 -12.54 -4.15 -12.19
N ARG A 2 -13.86 -3.98 -12.03
CA ARG A 2 -14.47 -3.48 -10.79
C ARG A 2 -15.02 -4.67 -10.01
N ALA A 3 -14.91 -4.67 -8.70
CA ALA A 3 -15.54 -5.71 -7.87
C ALA A 3 -17.07 -5.53 -7.91
N ALA A 4 -17.81 -6.59 -8.21
CA ALA A 4 -19.29 -6.56 -8.24
C ALA A 4 -19.90 -6.03 -6.92
N ALA A 5 -19.22 -6.27 -5.78
CA ALA A 5 -19.63 -5.74 -4.48
C ALA A 5 -19.66 -4.20 -4.39
N GLN A 6 -19.01 -3.47 -5.30
CA GLN A 6 -19.08 -2.00 -5.35
C GLN A 6 -20.45 -1.49 -5.78
N GLU A 7 -21.24 -2.33 -6.46
CA GLU A 7 -22.60 -1.99 -6.93
C GLU A 7 -23.67 -2.12 -5.85
N ARG A 8 -23.32 -2.71 -4.71
CA ARG A 8 -24.23 -2.78 -3.56
C ARG A 8 -24.62 -1.36 -3.11
N PRO A 9 -25.94 -1.09 -2.88
CA PRO A 9 -26.41 0.26 -2.57
C PRO A 9 -25.76 0.89 -1.32
N ASP A 10 -25.44 0.07 -0.31
CA ASP A 10 -24.79 0.51 0.93
C ASP A 10 -23.33 0.93 0.67
N VAL A 11 -22.61 0.16 -0.15
CA VAL A 11 -21.24 0.44 -0.55
C VAL A 11 -21.17 1.66 -1.47
N ALA A 12 -22.03 1.71 -2.50
CA ALA A 12 -22.09 2.82 -3.45
C ALA A 12 -22.30 4.16 -2.73
N ARG A 13 -23.24 4.21 -1.75
CA ARG A 13 -23.49 5.42 -0.94
C ARG A 13 -22.25 5.84 -0.11
N LYS A 14 -21.56 4.89 0.54
CA LYS A 14 -20.34 5.18 1.30
C LYS A 14 -19.24 5.73 0.40
N ARG A 15 -19.03 5.12 -0.76
CA ARG A 15 -18.04 5.56 -1.76
C ARG A 15 -18.35 6.94 -2.31
N GLN A 16 -19.63 7.25 -2.59
CA GLN A 16 -20.02 8.56 -3.04
C GLN A 16 -19.80 9.64 -1.97
N ARG A 17 -20.16 9.36 -0.70
CA ARG A 17 -19.87 10.28 0.41
C ARG A 17 -18.37 10.54 0.54
N TRP A 18 -17.55 9.49 0.42
CA TRP A 18 -16.10 9.62 0.45
C TRP A 18 -15.57 10.53 -0.66
N ARG A 19 -16.02 10.34 -1.91
CA ARG A 19 -15.61 11.17 -3.06
C ARG A 19 -16.02 12.63 -2.93
N VAL A 20 -17.12 12.91 -2.28
CA VAL A 20 -17.51 14.29 -1.97
C VAL A 20 -16.60 14.86 -0.89
N TRP A 21 -16.41 14.12 0.19
CA TRP A 21 -15.63 14.55 1.34
C TRP A 21 -14.14 14.77 1.01
N GLN A 22 -13.52 13.87 0.24
CA GLN A 22 -12.09 13.96 -0.10
C GLN A 22 -11.70 15.25 -0.84
N ARG A 23 -12.63 15.91 -1.53
CA ARG A 23 -12.38 17.18 -2.25
C ARG A 23 -12.16 18.38 -1.32
N TYR A 24 -12.60 18.28 -0.07
CA TYR A 24 -12.50 19.35 0.92
C TYR A 24 -11.37 19.12 1.92
N MET A 25 -10.64 18.02 1.77
CA MET A 25 -9.57 17.66 2.69
C MET A 25 -8.21 18.09 2.14
N ASP A 26 -7.33 18.52 3.04
CA ASP A 26 -5.94 18.81 2.72
C ASP A 26 -5.16 17.50 2.49
N PRO A 27 -4.72 17.20 1.25
CA PRO A 27 -4.01 15.96 0.94
C PRO A 27 -2.67 15.84 1.68
N SER A 28 -2.08 16.94 2.14
CA SER A 28 -0.81 16.93 2.87
C SER A 28 -0.91 16.25 4.24
N ARG A 29 -2.13 16.17 4.79
CA ARG A 29 -2.44 15.54 6.08
C ARG A 29 -2.65 14.04 5.99
N PHE A 30 -2.83 13.48 4.80
CA PHE A 30 -3.11 12.05 4.66
C PHE A 30 -1.87 11.19 4.70
N VAL A 31 -1.98 10.08 5.42
CA VAL A 31 -1.05 8.96 5.39
C VAL A 31 -1.84 7.70 5.05
N PHE A 32 -1.75 7.24 3.81
CA PHE A 32 -2.42 6.03 3.34
C PHE A 32 -1.58 4.81 3.70
N LEU A 33 -2.10 3.95 4.55
CA LEU A 33 -1.43 2.76 5.07
C LEU A 33 -1.99 1.52 4.41
N ASP A 34 -1.09 0.62 3.95
CA ASP A 34 -1.50 -0.66 3.38
C ASP A 34 -0.37 -1.68 3.47
N GLU A 35 -0.75 -2.98 3.42
CA GLU A 35 0.18 -4.09 3.40
C GLU A 35 0.05 -4.93 2.13
N THR A 36 1.15 -5.56 1.76
CA THR A 36 1.14 -6.46 0.61
C THR A 36 2.11 -7.63 0.77
N GLY A 37 1.65 -8.81 0.35
CA GLY A 37 2.53 -9.97 0.24
C GLY A 37 3.47 -9.84 -0.96
N ILE A 38 4.76 -10.11 -0.71
CA ILE A 38 5.81 -10.25 -1.72
C ILE A 38 6.51 -11.60 -1.55
N THR A 39 7.03 -12.15 -2.62
CA THR A 39 7.60 -13.51 -2.57
C THR A 39 8.88 -13.63 -3.40
N THR A 40 9.74 -14.58 -3.02
CA THR A 40 10.93 -14.93 -3.80
C THR A 40 10.62 -15.61 -5.15
N LYS A 41 9.34 -15.87 -5.44
CA LYS A 41 8.86 -16.43 -6.71
C LYS A 41 8.48 -15.35 -7.74
N MET A 42 8.55 -14.07 -7.38
CA MET A 42 8.16 -12.99 -8.28
C MET A 42 9.03 -12.98 -9.55
N THR A 43 8.36 -12.97 -10.71
CA THR A 43 8.99 -12.89 -12.03
C THR A 43 8.18 -11.96 -12.93
N ARG A 44 8.78 -11.50 -14.02
CA ARG A 44 8.05 -10.76 -15.05
C ARG A 44 6.92 -11.63 -15.60
N LEU A 45 5.72 -11.07 -15.69
CA LEU A 45 4.53 -11.75 -16.19
C LEU A 45 4.39 -11.62 -17.72
N TYR A 46 5.07 -10.63 -18.30
CA TYR A 46 4.99 -10.28 -19.71
C TYR A 46 6.37 -9.96 -20.26
N GLY A 47 6.56 -10.22 -21.54
CA GLY A 47 7.75 -9.86 -22.32
C GLY A 47 7.36 -9.55 -23.75
N ARG A 48 8.34 -9.28 -24.59
CA ARG A 48 8.16 -9.01 -26.02
C ARG A 48 9.01 -9.99 -26.83
N SER A 49 8.45 -10.51 -27.92
CA SER A 49 9.14 -11.29 -28.97
C SER A 49 8.79 -10.73 -30.34
N PRO A 50 9.56 -11.02 -31.38
CA PRO A 50 9.18 -10.73 -32.76
C PRO A 50 7.79 -11.31 -33.10
N ARG A 51 7.11 -10.68 -34.04
CA ARG A 51 5.80 -11.17 -34.49
C ARG A 51 5.92 -12.59 -35.07
N GLY A 52 5.07 -13.49 -34.56
CA GLY A 52 5.06 -14.88 -34.96
C GLY A 52 5.97 -15.80 -34.14
N GLU A 53 6.76 -15.25 -33.19
CA GLU A 53 7.61 -16.03 -32.30
C GLU A 53 6.99 -16.15 -30.89
N ARG A 54 7.12 -17.35 -30.31
CA ARG A 54 6.69 -17.60 -28.94
C ARG A 54 7.74 -17.08 -27.98
N LEU A 55 7.30 -16.21 -27.03
CA LEU A 55 8.15 -15.80 -25.91
C LEU A 55 8.33 -16.98 -24.94
N LEU A 56 9.58 -17.41 -24.77
CA LEU A 56 9.95 -18.39 -23.75
C LEU A 56 10.49 -17.68 -22.53
N GLY A 57 10.05 -18.08 -21.34
CA GLY A 57 10.52 -17.54 -20.06
C GLY A 57 10.62 -18.66 -19.04
N THR A 58 11.59 -18.53 -18.13
CA THR A 58 11.77 -19.45 -17.00
C THR A 58 11.09 -18.91 -15.76
N VAL A 59 10.33 -19.75 -15.07
CA VAL A 59 9.67 -19.44 -13.78
C VAL A 59 10.34 -20.24 -12.67
N PRO A 60 10.64 -19.64 -11.51
CA PRO A 60 11.21 -20.40 -10.40
C PRO A 60 10.25 -21.51 -9.96
N HIS A 61 10.79 -22.70 -9.80
CA HIS A 61 10.09 -23.87 -9.31
C HIS A 61 10.53 -24.18 -7.87
N GLY A 62 9.66 -24.79 -7.04
CA GLY A 62 9.99 -25.20 -5.69
C GLY A 62 9.39 -24.31 -4.61
N HIS A 63 9.93 -24.45 -3.39
CA HIS A 63 9.45 -23.69 -2.23
C HIS A 63 9.83 -22.21 -2.34
N TRP A 64 8.87 -21.31 -2.07
CA TRP A 64 9.09 -19.88 -2.01
C TRP A 64 8.88 -19.36 -0.60
N ARG A 65 9.53 -18.26 -0.28
CA ARG A 65 9.32 -17.53 0.97
C ARG A 65 8.37 -16.38 0.72
N MET A 66 7.42 -16.21 1.65
CA MET A 66 6.51 -15.07 1.67
C MET A 66 6.99 -14.07 2.71
N THR A 67 6.94 -12.83 2.34
CA THR A 67 7.27 -11.68 3.17
C THR A 67 6.14 -10.67 3.05
N THR A 68 5.75 -10.04 4.15
CA THR A 68 4.81 -8.92 4.13
C THR A 68 5.58 -7.62 4.07
N PHE A 69 5.26 -6.77 3.12
CA PHE A 69 5.69 -5.37 3.07
C PHE A 69 4.54 -4.49 3.53
N LEU A 70 4.84 -3.54 4.39
CA LEU A 70 3.89 -2.57 4.95
C LEU A 70 4.52 -1.18 4.89
N ALA A 71 3.75 -0.17 4.51
CA ALA A 71 4.22 1.23 4.49
C ALA A 71 3.06 2.21 4.51
N GLY A 72 3.35 3.44 4.87
CA GLY A 72 2.48 4.59 4.66
C GLY A 72 2.90 5.39 3.42
N LEU A 73 1.93 5.88 2.66
CA LEU A 73 2.13 6.83 1.55
C LEU A 73 1.54 8.18 1.92
N ARG A 74 2.35 9.21 1.85
CA ARG A 74 1.90 10.60 1.96
C ARG A 74 2.38 11.42 0.76
N GLN A 75 1.92 12.65 0.64
CA GLN A 75 2.28 13.54 -0.46
C GLN A 75 3.79 13.79 -0.57
N SER A 76 4.52 13.78 0.55
CA SER A 76 5.97 14.00 0.60
C SER A 76 6.81 12.75 0.31
N GLY A 77 6.22 11.55 0.36
CA GLY A 77 6.97 10.30 0.16
C GLY A 77 6.34 9.10 0.85
N VAL A 78 7.06 7.99 0.82
CA VAL A 78 6.75 6.76 1.57
C VAL A 78 7.31 6.89 2.98
N VAL A 79 6.52 6.54 3.99
CA VAL A 79 6.88 6.63 5.41
C VAL A 79 6.73 5.28 6.09
N ALA A 80 7.50 5.07 7.14
CA ALA A 80 7.47 3.87 7.98
C ALA A 80 7.49 2.54 7.19
N PRO A 81 8.35 2.35 6.16
CA PRO A 81 8.41 1.07 5.45
C PRO A 81 8.92 -0.04 6.36
N LEU A 82 8.24 -1.17 6.36
CA LEU A 82 8.60 -2.36 7.11
C LEU A 82 8.50 -3.61 6.23
N VAL A 83 9.46 -4.50 6.41
CA VAL A 83 9.46 -5.84 5.82
C VAL A 83 9.37 -6.85 6.96
N LEU A 84 8.32 -7.67 6.97
CA LEU A 84 8.08 -8.69 7.99
C LEU A 84 8.21 -10.08 7.37
N ASP A 85 8.99 -10.97 8.00
CA ASP A 85 9.07 -12.37 7.59
C ASP A 85 7.78 -13.11 8.00
N GLY A 86 6.96 -13.43 7.02
CA GLY A 86 5.66 -14.09 7.23
C GLY A 86 4.45 -13.18 7.09
N ALA A 87 3.33 -13.63 7.64
CA ALA A 87 2.05 -12.94 7.57
C ALA A 87 1.92 -11.86 8.65
N MET A 88 1.23 -10.76 8.32
CA MET A 88 0.85 -9.74 9.30
C MET A 88 -0.21 -10.29 10.25
N THR A 89 0.08 -10.24 11.54
CA THR A 89 -0.88 -10.51 12.61
C THR A 89 -1.35 -9.22 13.25
N GLY A 90 -2.47 -9.22 13.95
CA GLY A 90 -2.94 -8.02 14.66
C GLY A 90 -1.93 -7.50 15.69
N ALA A 91 -1.21 -8.38 16.39
CA ALA A 91 -0.15 -8.00 17.33
C ALA A 91 1.05 -7.36 16.61
N ALA A 92 1.48 -7.94 15.47
CA ALA A 92 2.56 -7.38 14.66
C ALA A 92 2.17 -6.02 14.06
N PHE A 93 0.91 -5.89 13.61
CA PHE A 93 0.40 -4.62 13.09
C PHE A 93 0.34 -3.53 14.18
N ARG A 94 -0.13 -3.88 15.39
CA ARG A 94 -0.10 -2.96 16.52
C ARG A 94 1.32 -2.51 16.86
N ALA A 95 2.28 -3.44 16.97
CA ALA A 95 3.68 -3.13 17.22
C ALA A 95 4.26 -2.21 16.13
N TYR A 96 3.93 -2.47 14.86
CA TYR A 96 4.31 -1.59 13.75
C TYR A 96 3.74 -0.18 13.91
N VAL A 97 2.47 -0.04 14.27
CA VAL A 97 1.84 1.27 14.48
C VAL A 97 2.54 2.01 15.60
N GLU A 98 2.79 1.36 16.74
CA GLU A 98 3.41 1.98 17.90
C GLU A 98 4.89 2.35 17.67
N GLN A 99 5.66 1.49 17.00
CA GLN A 99 7.12 1.61 16.93
C GLN A 99 7.64 2.23 15.63
N ALA A 100 6.92 2.08 14.53
CA ALA A 100 7.36 2.56 13.23
C ALA A 100 6.49 3.68 12.66
N LEU A 101 5.17 3.56 12.69
CA LEU A 101 4.27 4.54 12.08
C LEU A 101 4.11 5.79 12.95
N ALA A 102 3.70 5.63 14.21
CA ALA A 102 3.39 6.77 15.11
C ALA A 102 4.54 7.78 15.23
N PRO A 103 5.84 7.38 15.30
CA PRO A 103 6.95 8.32 15.30
C PRO A 103 7.09 9.18 14.03
N THR A 104 6.46 8.79 12.91
CA THR A 104 6.49 9.54 11.65
C THR A 104 5.29 10.47 11.47
N LEU A 105 4.29 10.35 12.34
CA LEU A 105 3.07 11.15 12.28
C LEU A 105 3.26 12.52 12.94
N GLN A 106 2.46 13.48 12.46
CA GLN A 106 2.39 14.83 13.01
C GLN A 106 0.98 15.09 13.55
N PRO A 107 0.83 15.99 14.55
CA PRO A 107 -0.49 16.41 15.01
C PRO A 107 -1.36 16.91 13.85
N GLY A 108 -2.58 16.37 13.75
CA GLY A 108 -3.52 16.64 12.67
C GLY A 108 -3.37 15.76 11.44
N ASP A 109 -2.43 14.80 11.42
CA ASP A 109 -2.39 13.78 10.37
C ASP A 109 -3.62 12.86 10.44
N VAL A 110 -4.03 12.35 9.27
CA VAL A 110 -5.13 11.40 9.12
C VAL A 110 -4.59 10.12 8.50
N VAL A 111 -4.48 9.08 9.29
CA VAL A 111 -4.08 7.75 8.81
C VAL A 111 -5.28 7.08 8.16
N VAL A 112 -5.18 6.83 6.86
CA VAL A 112 -6.23 6.20 6.07
C VAL A 112 -5.81 4.76 5.80
N MET A 113 -6.65 3.80 6.18
CA MET A 113 -6.40 2.37 5.95
C MET A 113 -7.67 1.66 5.47
N ASP A 114 -7.51 0.46 4.94
CA ASP A 114 -8.65 -0.34 4.56
C ASP A 114 -9.43 -0.85 5.80
N ASN A 115 -10.56 -1.48 5.55
CA ASN A 115 -11.48 -1.87 6.60
C ASN A 115 -11.27 -3.34 7.04
N LEU A 116 -10.02 -3.84 7.05
CA LEU A 116 -9.70 -5.19 7.50
C LEU A 116 -9.80 -5.32 9.03
N ALA A 117 -10.16 -6.52 9.49
CA ALA A 117 -10.27 -6.79 10.93
C ALA A 117 -8.93 -6.66 11.66
N ALA A 118 -7.81 -6.97 11.00
CA ALA A 118 -6.47 -6.83 11.55
C ALA A 118 -6.10 -5.37 11.87
N HIS A 119 -6.70 -4.40 11.19
CA HIS A 119 -6.48 -2.96 11.40
C HIS A 119 -7.34 -2.38 12.53
N LYS A 120 -8.25 -3.17 13.09
CA LYS A 120 -9.18 -2.76 14.16
C LYS A 120 -8.85 -3.42 15.51
N VAL A 121 -7.63 -3.85 15.68
CA VAL A 121 -7.16 -4.39 16.96
C VAL A 121 -7.08 -3.25 17.98
N ALA A 122 -7.52 -3.52 19.21
CA ALA A 122 -7.47 -2.56 20.31
C ALA A 122 -6.04 -2.02 20.52
N GLY A 123 -5.94 -0.71 20.77
CA GLY A 123 -4.68 -0.01 20.98
C GLY A 123 -4.13 0.69 19.71
N ILE A 124 -4.63 0.36 18.51
CA ILE A 124 -4.15 0.99 17.26
C ILE A 124 -4.62 2.45 17.17
N GLU A 125 -5.92 2.68 17.35
CA GLU A 125 -6.50 4.03 17.31
C GLU A 125 -5.95 4.90 18.43
N GLU A 126 -5.78 4.33 19.63
CA GLU A 126 -5.20 5.00 20.78
C GLU A 126 -3.74 5.41 20.56
N ALA A 127 -2.92 4.53 19.94
CA ALA A 127 -1.53 4.84 19.64
C ALA A 127 -1.40 5.99 18.62
N ILE A 128 -2.27 6.02 17.60
CA ILE A 128 -2.31 7.09 16.61
C ILE A 128 -2.84 8.39 17.25
N ALA A 129 -3.88 8.31 18.08
CA ALA A 129 -4.43 9.47 18.77
C ALA A 129 -3.44 10.09 19.77
N ALA A 130 -2.58 9.28 20.40
CA ALA A 130 -1.57 9.75 21.35
C ALA A 130 -0.55 10.72 20.74
N VAL A 131 -0.33 10.66 19.43
CA VAL A 131 0.54 11.60 18.70
C VAL A 131 -0.23 12.74 18.03
N GLY A 132 -1.53 12.91 18.36
CA GLY A 132 -2.39 13.96 17.81
C GLY A 132 -2.90 13.70 16.40
N ALA A 133 -2.77 12.48 15.90
CA ALA A 133 -3.30 12.04 14.60
C ALA A 133 -4.64 11.31 14.77
N SER A 134 -5.33 11.03 13.67
CA SER A 134 -6.62 10.33 13.66
C SER A 134 -6.63 9.20 12.64
N VAL A 135 -7.55 8.23 12.82
CA VAL A 135 -7.74 7.11 11.91
C VAL A 135 -9.01 7.30 11.10
N LEU A 136 -8.93 6.94 9.82
CA LEU A 136 -10.07 6.92 8.92
C LEU A 136 -10.05 5.65 8.08
N TYR A 137 -11.19 4.95 8.03
CA TYR A 137 -11.29 3.72 7.26
C TYR A 137 -11.95 3.97 5.89
N LEU A 138 -11.29 3.49 4.83
CA LEU A 138 -11.84 3.51 3.48
C LEU A 138 -13.18 2.79 3.39
N PRO A 139 -14.07 3.22 2.50
CA PRO A 139 -15.25 2.43 2.17
C PRO A 139 -14.86 1.03 1.70
N PRO A 140 -15.66 -0.01 2.00
CA PRO A 140 -15.35 -1.35 1.52
C PRO A 140 -15.16 -1.41 0.00
N TYR A 141 -14.28 -2.30 -0.45
CA TYR A 141 -14.01 -2.53 -1.88
C TYR A 141 -13.59 -1.27 -2.65
N SER A 142 -12.72 -0.43 -2.07
CA SER A 142 -12.35 0.86 -2.62
C SER A 142 -10.84 1.03 -2.88
N PRO A 143 -10.15 0.11 -3.58
CA PRO A 143 -8.72 0.26 -3.89
C PRO A 143 -8.44 1.46 -4.79
N ASP A 144 -9.41 1.89 -5.60
CA ASP A 144 -9.34 3.09 -6.44
C ASP A 144 -9.31 4.40 -5.64
N LEU A 145 -9.73 4.37 -4.38
CA LEU A 145 -9.65 5.48 -3.43
C LEU A 145 -8.42 5.39 -2.52
N ASN A 146 -7.58 4.37 -2.71
CA ASN A 146 -6.36 4.15 -1.95
C ASN A 146 -5.12 4.41 -2.82
N PRO A 147 -4.48 5.58 -2.76
CA PRO A 147 -3.36 5.92 -3.62
C PRO A 147 -2.14 5.02 -3.42
N ILE A 148 -1.95 4.43 -2.23
CA ILE A 148 -0.82 3.52 -1.96
C ILE A 148 -0.87 2.25 -2.81
N GLU A 149 -2.03 1.83 -3.29
CA GLU A 149 -2.18 0.69 -4.19
C GLU A 149 -1.41 0.90 -5.52
N GLN A 150 -1.34 2.14 -6.01
CA GLN A 150 -0.56 2.49 -7.20
C GLN A 150 0.94 2.36 -6.93
N PHE A 151 1.39 2.80 -5.75
CA PHE A 151 2.77 2.60 -5.29
C PHE A 151 3.08 1.11 -5.14
N ILE A 152 2.20 0.32 -4.49
CA ILE A 152 2.35 -1.14 -4.33
C ILE A 152 2.43 -1.83 -5.71
N ALA A 153 1.63 -1.41 -6.68
CA ALA A 153 1.69 -1.94 -8.03
C ALA A 153 3.06 -1.67 -8.70
N LYS A 154 3.60 -0.45 -8.55
CA LYS A 154 4.95 -0.07 -9.00
C LYS A 154 6.02 -0.90 -8.29
N LEU A 155 5.97 -1.00 -6.96
CA LEU A 155 6.88 -1.80 -6.15
C LEU A 155 6.92 -3.25 -6.65
N LYS A 156 5.76 -3.88 -6.81
CA LYS A 156 5.66 -5.24 -7.33
C LYS A 156 6.23 -5.39 -8.73
N ALA A 157 6.09 -4.38 -9.58
CA ALA A 157 6.68 -4.39 -10.92
C ALA A 157 8.23 -4.36 -10.86
N LEU A 158 8.80 -3.52 -9.99
CA LEU A 158 10.24 -3.44 -9.76
C LEU A 158 10.78 -4.76 -9.17
N LEU A 159 10.11 -5.33 -8.17
CA LEU A 159 10.51 -6.61 -7.57
C LEU A 159 10.43 -7.78 -8.58
N ARG A 160 9.43 -7.79 -9.48
CA ARG A 160 9.39 -8.77 -10.57
C ARG A 160 10.55 -8.59 -11.56
N LYS A 161 11.00 -7.34 -11.77
CA LYS A 161 12.18 -7.06 -12.60
C LYS A 161 13.47 -7.50 -11.92
N ALA A 162 13.60 -7.25 -10.61
CA ALA A 162 14.75 -7.66 -9.79
C ALA A 162 14.88 -9.19 -9.73
N ALA A 163 13.76 -9.92 -9.78
CA ALA A 163 13.71 -11.38 -9.77
C ALA A 163 14.51 -12.02 -8.61
N ALA A 164 14.41 -11.42 -7.41
CA ALA A 164 15.10 -11.90 -6.21
C ALA A 164 14.67 -13.31 -5.83
N ARG A 165 15.62 -14.16 -5.38
CA ARG A 165 15.41 -15.60 -5.11
C ARG A 165 15.65 -15.99 -3.65
N THR A 166 16.21 -15.10 -2.85
CA THR A 166 16.36 -15.26 -1.39
C THR A 166 15.64 -14.14 -0.65
N LYS A 167 15.41 -14.30 0.65
CA LYS A 167 14.79 -13.25 1.46
C LYS A 167 15.67 -12.00 1.50
N GLU A 168 16.96 -12.18 1.68
CA GLU A 168 17.95 -11.12 1.78
C GLU A 168 17.99 -10.27 0.50
N THR A 169 18.01 -10.93 -0.66
CA THR A 169 17.99 -10.23 -1.96
C THR A 169 16.63 -9.60 -2.24
N LEU A 170 15.53 -10.19 -1.75
CA LEU A 170 14.20 -9.59 -1.88
C LEU A 170 14.08 -8.33 -1.01
N TRP A 171 14.58 -8.35 0.21
CA TRP A 171 14.56 -7.20 1.12
C TRP A 171 15.47 -6.07 0.62
N ALA A 172 16.66 -6.41 0.11
CA ALA A 172 17.52 -5.43 -0.55
C ALA A 172 16.83 -4.77 -1.75
N ALA A 173 16.16 -5.59 -2.60
CA ALA A 173 15.39 -5.08 -3.74
C ALA A 173 14.21 -4.20 -3.33
N VAL A 174 13.59 -4.42 -2.15
CA VAL A 174 12.59 -3.51 -1.60
C VAL A 174 13.22 -2.16 -1.27
N GLY A 175 14.37 -2.16 -0.58
CA GLY A 175 15.10 -0.93 -0.26
C GLY A 175 15.42 -0.11 -1.51
N GLU A 176 16.03 -0.74 -2.52
CA GLU A 176 16.30 -0.10 -3.81
C GLU A 176 15.03 0.43 -4.48
N ALA A 177 13.93 -0.34 -4.45
CA ALA A 177 12.67 0.07 -5.07
C ALA A 177 12.03 1.30 -4.40
N LEU A 178 12.24 1.49 -3.10
CA LEU A 178 11.76 2.68 -2.37
C LEU A 178 12.44 3.96 -2.87
N GLU A 179 13.73 3.91 -3.24
CA GLU A 179 14.48 5.05 -3.78
C GLU A 179 13.91 5.55 -5.11
N TYR A 180 13.24 4.68 -5.87
CA TYR A 180 12.55 5.05 -7.12
C TYR A 180 11.18 5.69 -6.92
N CYS A 181 10.71 5.87 -5.68
CA CYS A 181 9.45 6.52 -5.39
C CYS A 181 9.67 7.99 -5.07
N THR A 182 9.57 8.85 -6.07
CA THR A 182 9.77 10.29 -5.90
C THR A 182 8.57 10.98 -5.28
N GLN A 183 8.78 12.16 -4.67
CA GLN A 183 7.70 12.99 -4.15
C GLN A 183 6.68 13.37 -5.24
N ALA A 184 7.15 13.65 -6.46
CA ALA A 184 6.27 13.96 -7.59
C ALA A 184 5.33 12.80 -7.92
N GLU A 185 5.84 11.56 -7.89
CA GLU A 185 4.99 10.38 -8.10
C GLU A 185 3.99 10.19 -6.96
N CYS A 186 4.40 10.41 -5.71
CA CYS A 186 3.47 10.34 -4.57
C CYS A 186 2.31 11.32 -4.73
N ARG A 187 2.59 12.57 -5.14
CA ARG A 187 1.55 13.55 -5.47
C ARG A 187 0.64 13.05 -6.60
N ASN A 188 1.21 12.50 -7.66
CA ASN A 188 0.42 11.95 -8.78
C ASN A 188 -0.46 10.77 -8.34
N PHE A 189 0.00 9.89 -7.44
CA PHE A 189 -0.81 8.80 -6.89
C PHE A 189 -2.01 9.34 -6.10
N LEU A 190 -1.81 10.40 -5.29
CA LEU A 190 -2.90 11.05 -4.57
C LEU A 190 -3.88 11.69 -5.55
N ALA A 191 -3.41 12.48 -6.50
CA ALA A 191 -4.24 13.13 -7.51
C ALA A 191 -5.06 12.12 -8.34
N ASN A 192 -4.43 11.05 -8.81
CA ASN A 192 -5.10 9.98 -9.55
C ASN A 192 -6.21 9.26 -8.74
N SER A 193 -6.12 9.27 -7.42
CA SER A 193 -7.14 8.74 -6.52
C SER A 193 -8.17 9.79 -6.08
N GLY A 194 -8.08 11.02 -6.62
CA GLY A 194 -9.04 12.11 -6.38
C GLY A 194 -8.73 12.97 -5.16
N TYR A 195 -7.49 12.95 -4.66
CA TYR A 195 -7.00 13.80 -3.56
C TYR A 195 -6.15 14.96 -4.10
N ASP A 196 -6.62 15.62 -5.13
CA ASP A 196 -5.99 16.82 -5.67
C ASP A 196 -6.69 18.04 -5.05
N PRO A 197 -5.96 18.99 -4.42
CA PRO A 197 -6.57 20.24 -4.01
C PRO A 197 -7.00 20.99 -5.27
N ALA A 198 -8.28 21.35 -5.32
CA ALA A 198 -8.86 22.18 -6.38
C ALA A 198 -8.21 23.57 -6.43
#